data_b17862bc15c3ffcbe08007172fe45d6f
#
_entry.id   b17862bc15c3ffcbe08007172fe45d6f
#
_cell.length_a   1.000
_cell.length_b   1.000
_cell.length_c   1.000
_cell.angle_alpha   90.00
_cell.angle_beta   90.00
_cell.angle_gamma   90.00
#
_symmetry.space_group_name_H-M   'P 1'
#
loop_
_entity.id
_entity.type
_entity.pdbx_description
1 polymer ?
#
loop_
_entity_poly.entity_id
_entity_poly.type
_entity_poly.pdbx_seq_one_letter_code
_entity_poly.pdbx_strand_id
1 'polypeptide(L)'
;MENIKILVLDVDGTLTDGKIYVDDKDNSFKAFNVKDGFALVNWIKLGGEVVILTGKKSNIVERRAKELGIKYVIQDSKNKTQDLKNLLNK
;
A
#
# COMPACT_ATOMS: atom_id res chain seq x y z
N MET A 1 8.81 -13.53 -19.80
CA MET A 1 8.73 -13.53 -19.10
C MET A 1 8.35 -13.61 -18.48
N GLU A 2 8.31 -13.54 -18.57
CA GLU A 2 8.01 -14.04 -18.01
C GLU A 2 7.51 -14.09 -16.72
N ASN A 3 8.07 -14.02 -15.66
CA ASN A 3 7.44 -14.16 -14.35
C ASN A 3 7.00 -12.78 -13.83
N ILE A 4 5.71 -12.62 -13.60
CA ILE A 4 5.20 -11.43 -12.92
C ILE A 4 5.54 -11.58 -11.45
N LYS A 5 6.29 -10.62 -10.92
CA LYS A 5 6.63 -10.61 -9.50
C LYS A 5 5.70 -9.64 -8.79
N ILE A 6 5.21 -10.06 -7.65
CA ILE A 6 4.23 -9.30 -6.87
C ILE A 6 4.82 -8.99 -5.50
N LEU A 7 4.80 -7.70 -5.14
CA LEU A 7 5.13 -7.25 -3.79
C LEU A 7 3.83 -6.99 -3.04
N VAL A 8 3.69 -7.64 -1.90
CA VAL A 8 2.54 -7.43 -1.02
C VAL A 8 3.05 -6.68 0.20
N LEU A 9 2.51 -5.49 0.44
CA LEU A 9 3.01 -4.58 1.47
C LEU A 9 1.91 -4.21 2.46
N ASP A 10 2.27 -4.24 3.74
CA ASP A 10 1.47 -3.62 4.77
C ASP A 10 1.76 -2.11 4.74
N VAL A 11 0.98 -1.30 5.44
CA VAL A 11 1.13 0.15 5.44
C VAL A 11 1.86 0.64 6.68
N ASP A 12 1.26 0.44 7.86
CA ASP A 12 1.79 1.03 9.09
C ASP A 12 3.10 0.35 9.49
N GLY A 13 4.14 1.15 9.61
CA GLY A 13 5.46 0.66 9.96
C GLY A 13 6.25 0.10 8.79
N THR A 14 5.62 -0.12 7.63
CA THR A 14 6.29 -0.58 6.41
C THR A 14 6.42 0.55 5.40
N LEU A 15 5.29 1.12 4.96
CA LEU A 15 5.29 2.26 4.04
C LEU A 15 5.28 3.59 4.78
N THR A 16 4.92 3.59 6.05
CA THR A 16 4.94 4.78 6.91
C THR A 16 5.97 4.59 8.02
N ASP A 17 6.15 5.63 8.82
CA ASP A 17 7.02 5.58 9.99
C ASP A 17 6.36 4.90 11.22
N GLY A 18 5.16 4.39 11.03
CA GLY A 18 4.41 3.72 12.10
C GLY A 18 3.73 4.67 13.06
N LYS A 19 3.88 5.97 12.86
CA LYS A 19 3.29 6.98 13.75
C LYS A 19 2.02 7.56 13.14
N ILE A 20 1.14 8.03 13.99
CA ILE A 20 -0.07 8.72 13.58
C ILE A 20 0.01 10.14 14.15
N TYR A 21 -0.08 11.12 13.28
CA TYR A 21 -0.05 12.54 13.66
C TYR A 21 -1.47 13.07 13.63
N VAL A 22 -1.92 13.69 14.71
CA VAL A 22 -3.30 14.18 14.86
C VAL A 22 -3.25 15.64 15.24
N ASP A 23 -4.07 16.48 14.60
CA ASP A 23 -4.18 17.89 14.97
C ASP A 23 -5.41 18.13 15.87
N ASP A 24 -5.60 19.40 16.29
CA ASP A 24 -6.69 19.76 17.19
C ASP A 24 -8.08 19.64 16.54
N LYS A 25 -8.15 19.45 15.24
CA LYS A 25 -9.39 19.34 14.49
C LYS A 25 -9.70 17.90 14.08
N ASP A 26 -9.08 16.95 14.76
CA ASP A 26 -9.23 15.52 14.50
C ASP A 26 -8.76 15.08 13.11
N ASN A 27 -7.94 15.89 12.45
CA ASN A 27 -7.28 15.46 11.22
C ASN A 27 -6.11 14.55 11.58
N SER A 28 -5.93 13.50 10.82
CA SER A 28 -4.79 12.60 11.02
C SER A 28 -3.87 12.61 9.81
N PHE A 29 -2.60 12.39 10.06
CA PHE A 29 -1.56 12.41 9.03
C PHE A 29 -0.69 11.18 9.16
N LYS A 30 -0.16 10.70 8.04
CA LYS A 30 0.82 9.63 8.02
C LYS A 30 2.04 10.10 7.22
N ALA A 31 3.22 9.68 7.65
CA ALA A 31 4.45 10.04 6.96
C ALA A 31 4.92 8.86 6.10
N PHE A 32 5.06 9.09 4.80
CA PHE A 32 5.56 8.10 3.85
C PHE A 32 6.99 8.45 3.47
N ASN A 33 7.81 7.43 3.25
CA ASN A 33 9.19 7.61 2.84
C ASN A 33 9.25 7.84 1.33
N VAL A 34 9.86 8.95 0.92
CA VAL A 34 9.99 9.30 -0.50
C VAL A 34 10.81 8.28 -1.26
N LYS A 35 11.86 7.73 -0.63
CA LYS A 35 12.70 6.71 -1.26
C LYS A 35 11.93 5.42 -1.53
N ASP A 36 11.07 5.02 -0.60
CA ASP A 36 10.22 3.85 -0.80
C ASP A 36 9.26 4.08 -1.96
N GLY A 37 8.67 5.27 -2.04
CA GLY A 37 7.77 5.60 -3.14
C GLY A 37 8.47 5.54 -4.49
N PHE A 38 9.69 6.09 -4.55
CA PHE A 38 10.48 6.07 -5.79
C PHE A 38 10.81 4.63 -6.21
N ALA A 39 11.19 3.79 -5.25
CA ALA A 39 11.50 2.38 -5.53
C ALA A 39 10.27 1.63 -6.06
N LEU A 40 9.09 1.90 -5.49
CA LEU A 40 7.85 1.26 -5.93
C LEU A 40 7.46 1.69 -7.34
N VAL A 41 7.60 2.96 -7.66
CA VAL A 41 7.32 3.47 -9.01
C VAL A 41 8.23 2.77 -10.02
N ASN A 42 9.53 2.64 -9.70
CA ASN A 42 10.47 1.97 -10.58
C ASN A 42 10.15 0.48 -10.73
N TRP A 43 9.75 -0.18 -9.64
CA TRP A 43 9.34 -1.58 -9.67
C TRP A 43 8.19 -1.80 -10.64
N ILE A 44 7.18 -0.92 -10.57
CA ILE A 44 6.02 -1.00 -11.46
C ILE A 44 6.44 -0.76 -12.91
N LYS A 45 7.31 0.21 -13.16
CA LYS A 45 7.81 0.49 -14.51
C LYS A 45 8.54 -0.70 -15.13
N LEU A 46 9.16 -1.51 -14.29
CA LEU A 46 9.89 -2.70 -14.76
C LEU A 46 9.00 -3.92 -14.92
N GLY A 47 7.70 -3.76 -14.76
CA GLY A 47 6.72 -4.83 -14.96
C GLY A 47 6.30 -5.53 -13.67
N GLY A 48 6.74 -5.05 -12.53
CA GLY A 48 6.32 -5.61 -11.25
C GLY A 48 4.93 -5.15 -10.84
N GLU A 49 4.29 -5.93 -9.99
CA GLU A 49 2.99 -5.58 -9.42
C GLU A 49 3.16 -5.27 -7.94
N VAL A 50 2.35 -4.35 -7.42
CA VAL A 50 2.34 -4.02 -6.00
C VAL A 50 0.92 -4.14 -5.47
N VAL A 51 0.79 -4.81 -4.34
CA VAL A 51 -0.48 -4.94 -3.61
C VAL A 51 -0.29 -4.34 -2.23
N ILE A 52 -1.13 -3.37 -1.88
CA ILE A 52 -1.21 -2.88 -0.51
C ILE A 52 -2.30 -3.66 0.19
N LEU A 53 -1.96 -4.25 1.32
CA LEU A 53 -2.87 -5.09 2.08
C LEU A 53 -2.80 -4.67 3.55
N THR A 54 -3.85 -4.03 4.04
CA THR A 54 -3.84 -3.46 5.38
C THR A 54 -5.16 -3.71 6.12
N GLY A 55 -5.06 -3.87 7.43
CA GLY A 55 -6.25 -4.05 8.28
C GLY A 55 -6.99 -2.77 8.58
N LYS A 56 -6.42 -1.63 8.27
CA LYS A 56 -7.03 -0.33 8.53
C LYS A 56 -7.52 0.31 7.24
N LYS A 57 -8.46 1.22 7.36
CA LYS A 57 -8.97 1.98 6.22
C LYS A 57 -8.57 3.44 6.36
N SER A 58 -8.07 4.04 5.27
CA SER A 58 -7.61 5.42 5.29
C SER A 58 -7.61 6.00 3.88
N ASN A 59 -8.18 7.18 3.74
CA ASN A 59 -8.14 7.91 2.46
C ASN A 59 -6.73 8.36 2.11
N ILE A 60 -5.87 8.52 3.12
CA ILE A 60 -4.47 8.87 2.92
C ILE A 60 -3.76 7.77 2.15
N VAL A 61 -4.00 6.51 2.53
CA VAL A 61 -3.42 5.35 1.87
C VAL A 61 -3.91 5.26 0.42
N GLU A 62 -5.20 5.45 0.22
CA GLU A 62 -5.82 5.43 -1.10
C GLU A 62 -5.17 6.46 -2.03
N ARG A 63 -5.02 7.68 -1.53
CA ARG A 63 -4.40 8.77 -2.29
C ARG A 63 -2.94 8.47 -2.61
N ARG A 64 -2.17 8.00 -1.62
CA ARG A 64 -0.76 7.71 -1.83
C ARG A 64 -0.56 6.59 -2.83
N ALA A 65 -1.37 5.54 -2.74
CA ALA A 65 -1.32 4.44 -3.69
C ALA A 65 -1.57 4.92 -5.11
N LYS A 66 -2.57 5.79 -5.27
CA LYS A 66 -2.90 6.35 -6.57
C LYS A 66 -1.75 7.19 -7.13
N GLU A 67 -1.11 7.99 -6.28
CA GLU A 67 0.04 8.80 -6.68
C GLU A 67 1.20 7.94 -7.18
N LEU A 68 1.38 6.77 -6.57
CA LEU A 68 2.47 5.86 -6.92
C LEU A 68 2.13 4.91 -8.07
N GLY A 69 0.89 4.91 -8.52
CA GLY A 69 0.45 4.02 -9.60
C GLY A 69 0.16 2.59 -9.14
N ILE A 70 -0.10 2.41 -7.85
CA ILE A 70 -0.43 1.09 -7.31
C ILE A 70 -1.89 0.77 -7.61
N LYS A 71 -2.14 -0.34 -8.29
CA LYS A 71 -3.48 -0.73 -8.71
C LYS A 71 -4.29 -1.44 -7.64
N TYR A 72 -3.62 -2.24 -6.83
CA TYR A 72 -4.29 -3.16 -5.90
C TYR A 72 -4.13 -2.68 -4.48
N VAL A 73 -5.23 -2.18 -3.90
CA VAL A 73 -5.24 -1.70 -2.52
C VAL A 73 -6.40 -2.37 -1.82
N ILE A 74 -6.09 -3.21 -0.83
CA ILE A 74 -7.08 -3.87 0.00
C ILE A 74 -6.98 -3.28 1.39
N GLN A 75 -8.01 -2.56 1.80
CA GLN A 75 -8.08 -1.96 3.13
C GLN A 75 -9.12 -2.67 3.98
N ASP A 76 -9.06 -2.44 5.28
CA ASP A 76 -9.98 -3.03 6.25
C ASP A 76 -9.99 -4.56 6.15
N SER A 77 -8.83 -5.14 5.87
CA SER A 77 -8.69 -6.59 5.73
C SER A 77 -8.72 -7.26 7.11
N LYS A 78 -9.67 -8.16 7.29
CA LYS A 78 -9.81 -8.92 8.53
C LYS A 78 -9.19 -10.31 8.43
N ASN A 79 -8.90 -10.73 7.22
CA ASN A 79 -8.18 -11.97 6.95
C ASN A 79 -7.30 -11.75 5.74
N LYS A 80 -6.06 -11.36 6.00
CA LYS A 80 -5.12 -10.99 4.93
C LYS A 80 -4.83 -12.14 3.98
N THR A 81 -4.72 -13.35 4.51
CA THR A 81 -4.44 -14.52 3.68
C THR A 81 -5.58 -14.77 2.68
N GLN A 82 -6.81 -14.72 3.17
CA GLN A 82 -7.97 -14.97 2.31
C GLN A 82 -8.14 -13.86 1.27
N ASP A 83 -7.96 -12.60 1.68
CA ASP A 83 -8.11 -11.47 0.77
C ASP A 83 -7.06 -11.52 -0.34
N LEU A 84 -5.82 -11.90 0.01
CA LEU A 84 -4.76 -12.05 -0.97
C LEU A 84 -5.06 -13.19 -1.94
N LYS A 85 -5.53 -14.33 -1.44
CA LYS A 85 -5.92 -15.45 -2.28
C LYS A 85 -7.01 -15.07 -3.26
N ASN A 86 -8.02 -14.33 -2.79
CA ASN A 86 -9.12 -13.89 -3.64
C ASN A 86 -8.61 -12.99 -4.77
N LEU A 87 -7.66 -12.11 -4.47
CA LEU A 87 -7.08 -11.23 -5.47
C LEU A 87 -6.28 -12.03 -6.51
N LEU A 88 -5.46 -12.98 -6.05
CA LEU A 88 -4.60 -13.76 -6.94
C LEU A 88 -5.37 -14.71 -7.85
N ASN A 89 -6.59 -15.06 -7.48
CA ASN A 89 -7.43 -15.99 -8.24
C ASN A 89 -8.33 -15.30 -9.26
N LYS A 90 -8.16 -14.01 -9.48
CA LYS A 90 -8.92 -13.28 -10.49
C LYS A 90 -8.30 -13.33 -11.87
#